data_5d2c7e3e8d244ef1cf7e821e6a09cd65
#
_entry.id   5d2c7e3e8d244ef1cf7e821e6a09cd65
#
_cell.length_a   1.000
_cell.length_b   1.000
_cell.length_c   1.000
_cell.angle_alpha   90.00
_cell.angle_beta   90.00
_cell.angle_gamma   90.00
#
_symmetry.space_group_name_H-M   'P 1'
#
loop_
_entity.id
_entity.type
_entity.pdbx_description
1 polymer ?
#
loop_
_entity_poly.entity_id
_entity_poly.type
_entity_poly.pdbx_seq_one_letter_code
_entity_poly.pdbx_strand_id
1 'polypeptide(L)'
;MSDIAYQLLLNEEFPGWLYEVKLGATTVWERWNSLDENGHVSSTGMNSLNHYSYGAVLEWVYRHAAGIDVTEQNPGGRKMKIHPKVNAELGYVDVSWDSASGRYQSSWKILDGNKIQLRFSVPFGCEAEISLPYVADSVYEEKENPLFVNVKEGVCLVEAGNYEVTYEAVVPLKKTYSVDSTMEDLMSNPKIRGFLASMMDVDMLPDIVYEMSLRDVAKMFAGEIGDEQEKMLNAALGQF
;
A
#
# COMPACT_ATOMS: atom_id res chain seq x y z
N MET A 1 9.45 4.15 -0.42
CA MET A 1 8.81 4.96 0.65
C MET A 1 7.30 4.70 0.78
N SER A 2 6.55 4.50 -0.31
CA SER A 2 5.10 4.20 -0.22
C SER A 2 4.83 2.88 0.51
N ASP A 3 5.67 1.87 0.32
CA ASP A 3 5.53 0.56 0.96
C ASP A 3 5.62 0.64 2.49
N ILE A 4 6.57 1.41 3.02
CA ILE A 4 6.69 1.65 4.48
C ILE A 4 5.44 2.35 5.02
N ALA A 5 4.88 3.31 4.27
CA ALA A 5 3.66 4.00 4.69
C ALA A 5 2.45 3.05 4.70
N TYR A 6 2.34 2.15 3.72
CA TYR A 6 1.32 1.10 3.72
C TYR A 6 1.53 0.08 4.84
N GLN A 7 2.76 -0.34 5.10
CA GLN A 7 3.06 -1.22 6.24
C GLN A 7 2.60 -0.60 7.56
N LEU A 8 2.88 0.71 7.75
CA LEU A 8 2.42 1.41 8.95
C LEU A 8 0.90 1.52 9.01
N LEU A 9 0.25 1.87 7.89
CA LEU A 9 -1.21 2.02 7.80
C LEU A 9 -1.93 0.69 8.10
N LEU A 10 -1.40 -0.42 7.57
CA LEU A 10 -1.99 -1.76 7.67
C LEU A 10 -1.48 -2.57 8.87
N ASN A 11 -0.63 -1.95 9.72
CA ASN A 11 -0.13 -2.61 10.93
C ASN A 11 -1.26 -2.82 11.94
N GLU A 12 -1.54 -4.09 12.23
CA GLU A 12 -2.57 -4.50 13.21
C GLU A 12 -2.04 -4.57 14.63
N GLU A 13 -0.73 -4.50 14.83
CA GLU A 13 -0.08 -4.56 16.13
C GLU A 13 0.28 -3.15 16.65
N PHE A 14 0.58 -3.07 17.95
CA PHE A 14 1.08 -1.81 18.53
C PHE A 14 2.51 -1.50 18.03
N PRO A 15 2.79 -0.25 17.64
CA PRO A 15 1.91 0.90 17.49
C PRO A 15 1.27 0.96 16.08
N GLY A 16 -0.01 1.31 15.97
CA GLY A 16 -0.68 1.41 14.67
C GLY A 16 -2.15 1.78 14.75
N TRP A 17 -2.71 2.29 13.66
CA TRP A 17 -4.14 2.64 13.58
C TRP A 17 -5.04 1.40 13.68
N LEU A 18 -4.67 0.29 13.03
CA LEU A 18 -5.49 -0.91 13.08
C LEU A 18 -5.44 -1.59 14.46
N TYR A 19 -4.38 -1.40 15.24
CA TYR A 19 -4.35 -1.81 16.64
C TYR A 19 -5.48 -1.15 17.44
N GLU A 20 -5.67 0.17 17.30
CA GLU A 20 -6.78 0.88 17.92
C GLU A 20 -8.14 0.35 17.46
N VAL A 21 -8.29 0.10 16.15
CA VAL A 21 -9.51 -0.46 15.54
C VAL A 21 -9.81 -1.85 16.10
N LYS A 22 -8.82 -2.71 16.26
CA LYS A 22 -8.97 -4.05 16.89
C LYS A 22 -9.45 -3.96 18.35
N LEU A 23 -9.07 -2.90 19.06
CA LEU A 23 -9.56 -2.61 20.42
C LEU A 23 -10.92 -1.92 20.44
N GLY A 24 -11.58 -1.76 19.28
CA GLY A 24 -12.93 -1.20 19.17
C GLY A 24 -12.98 0.33 19.08
N ALA A 25 -11.88 0.99 18.67
CA ALA A 25 -11.88 2.43 18.47
C ALA A 25 -12.91 2.85 17.40
N THR A 26 -13.72 3.84 17.75
CA THR A 26 -14.68 4.50 16.83
C THR A 26 -14.29 5.95 16.54
N THR A 27 -13.23 6.41 17.16
CA THR A 27 -12.64 7.74 17.04
C THR A 27 -11.13 7.61 17.00
N VAL A 28 -10.42 8.62 16.51
CA VAL A 28 -8.96 8.65 16.55
C VAL A 28 -8.51 8.96 17.98
N TRP A 29 -7.63 8.13 18.53
CA TRP A 29 -7.11 8.31 19.88
C TRP A 29 -5.89 9.26 19.89
N GLU A 30 -5.59 9.82 21.05
CA GLU A 30 -4.42 10.67 21.27
C GLU A 30 -3.11 9.88 21.22
N ARG A 31 -3.16 8.63 21.66
CA ARG A 31 -2.01 7.73 21.73
C ARG A 31 -2.42 6.35 21.23
N TRP A 32 -1.50 5.65 20.60
CA TRP A 32 -1.72 4.26 20.16
C TRP A 32 -2.19 3.34 21.30
N ASN A 33 -1.71 3.58 22.53
CA ASN A 33 -2.07 2.84 23.74
C ASN A 33 -3.00 3.62 24.66
N SER A 34 -3.91 4.42 24.12
CA SER A 34 -4.93 5.10 24.94
C SER A 34 -5.79 4.14 25.73
N LEU A 35 -6.04 2.94 25.19
CA LEU A 35 -6.50 1.77 25.93
C LEU A 35 -5.42 0.69 25.95
N ASP A 36 -5.38 -0.11 27.01
CA ASP A 36 -4.60 -1.36 27.06
C ASP A 36 -5.36 -2.51 26.37
N GLU A 37 -4.72 -3.67 26.28
CA GLU A 37 -5.30 -4.87 25.67
C GLU A 37 -6.58 -5.39 26.36
N ASN A 38 -6.83 -4.96 27.59
CA ASN A 38 -8.02 -5.30 28.38
C ASN A 38 -9.11 -4.21 28.28
N GLY A 39 -8.87 -3.16 27.51
CA GLY A 39 -9.80 -2.03 27.34
C GLY A 39 -9.77 -1.02 28.49
N HIS A 40 -8.77 -1.07 29.37
CA HIS A 40 -8.62 -0.07 30.42
C HIS A 40 -7.92 1.18 29.89
N VAL A 41 -8.38 2.34 30.34
CA VAL A 41 -7.76 3.61 29.98
C VAL A 41 -6.35 3.67 30.56
N SER A 42 -5.38 4.02 29.71
CA SER A 42 -3.99 4.20 30.13
C SER A 42 -3.88 5.22 31.27
N SER A 43 -3.18 4.84 32.33
CA SER A 43 -2.97 5.68 33.53
C SER A 43 -1.88 6.74 33.38
N THR A 44 -1.24 6.83 32.22
CA THR A 44 -0.08 7.70 31.97
C THR A 44 -0.48 9.13 31.63
N GLY A 45 -1.03 9.89 32.59
CA GLY A 45 -1.30 11.32 32.46
C GLY A 45 -2.48 11.65 31.56
N MET A 46 -2.43 12.84 30.90
CA MET A 46 -3.49 13.27 29.99
C MET A 46 -3.64 12.32 28.81
N ASN A 47 -4.86 11.92 28.52
CA ASN A 47 -5.21 10.98 27.47
C ASN A 47 -6.62 11.28 26.95
N SER A 48 -6.80 11.25 25.64
CA SER A 48 -8.09 11.46 24.98
C SER A 48 -8.38 10.33 24.00
N LEU A 49 -9.61 9.81 24.06
CA LEU A 49 -10.10 8.85 23.06
C LEU A 49 -10.74 9.55 21.84
N ASN A 50 -10.67 10.87 21.76
CA ASN A 50 -11.16 11.65 20.62
C ASN A 50 -10.18 12.80 20.36
N HIS A 51 -9.13 12.50 19.60
CA HIS A 51 -8.05 13.44 19.28
C HIS A 51 -7.69 13.38 17.80
N TYR A 52 -7.53 14.51 17.15
CA TYR A 52 -7.42 14.58 15.68
C TYR A 52 -6.03 14.26 15.13
N SER A 53 -4.97 14.33 15.92
CA SER A 53 -3.57 14.32 15.44
C SER A 53 -3.26 13.18 14.48
N TYR A 54 -3.54 11.95 14.87
CA TYR A 54 -3.26 10.79 14.02
C TYR A 54 -4.21 10.65 12.83
N GLY A 55 -5.32 11.39 12.84
CA GLY A 55 -6.21 11.50 11.68
C GLY A 55 -5.58 12.20 10.49
N ALA A 56 -4.45 12.90 10.67
CA ALA A 56 -3.65 13.49 9.59
C ALA A 56 -3.18 12.45 8.53
N VAL A 57 -3.17 11.16 8.87
CA VAL A 57 -2.89 10.08 7.90
C VAL A 57 -3.82 10.12 6.68
N LEU A 58 -5.04 10.66 6.84
CA LEU A 58 -5.98 10.79 5.72
C LEU A 58 -5.45 11.71 4.61
N GLU A 59 -4.62 12.72 4.92
CA GLU A 59 -3.95 13.51 3.88
C GLU A 59 -3.07 12.61 3.01
N TRP A 60 -2.31 11.70 3.63
CA TRP A 60 -1.50 10.74 2.89
C TRP A 60 -2.36 9.79 2.05
N VAL A 61 -3.50 9.32 2.58
CA VAL A 61 -4.44 8.47 1.83
C VAL A 61 -4.96 9.18 0.59
N TYR A 62 -5.39 10.45 0.71
CA TYR A 62 -5.86 11.22 -0.43
C TYR A 62 -4.75 11.50 -1.45
N ARG A 63 -3.60 12.00 -1.01
CA ARG A 63 -2.53 12.45 -1.90
C ARG A 63 -1.72 11.31 -2.51
N HIS A 64 -1.59 10.19 -1.82
CA HIS A 64 -0.73 9.09 -2.26
C HIS A 64 -1.51 7.82 -2.56
N ALA A 65 -2.31 7.29 -1.65
CA ALA A 65 -3.04 6.05 -1.93
C ALA A 65 -4.07 6.27 -3.06
N ALA A 66 -4.91 7.30 -2.97
CA ALA A 66 -5.82 7.71 -4.05
C ALA A 66 -5.12 8.52 -5.14
N GLY A 67 -4.02 9.20 -4.81
CA GLY A 67 -3.20 9.99 -5.72
C GLY A 67 -3.79 11.34 -6.10
N ILE A 68 -4.84 11.83 -5.43
CA ILE A 68 -5.44 13.13 -5.72
C ILE A 68 -4.60 14.23 -5.06
N ASP A 69 -3.89 15.01 -5.85
CA ASP A 69 -3.04 16.08 -5.35
C ASP A 69 -3.27 17.41 -6.09
N VAL A 70 -3.33 18.49 -5.33
CA VAL A 70 -3.40 19.85 -5.87
C VAL A 70 -2.02 20.27 -6.35
N THR A 71 -1.97 20.94 -7.48
CA THR A 71 -0.72 21.58 -7.91
C THR A 71 -0.57 22.93 -7.21
N GLU A 72 0.66 23.29 -6.84
CA GLU A 72 0.94 24.60 -6.24
C GLU A 72 0.51 25.76 -7.13
N GLN A 73 0.59 25.56 -8.45
CA GLN A 73 0.20 26.55 -9.46
C GLN A 73 -1.32 26.68 -9.63
N ASN A 74 -2.11 25.74 -9.07
CA ASN A 74 -3.55 25.74 -9.21
C ASN A 74 -4.26 25.29 -7.92
N PRO A 75 -4.18 26.05 -6.84
CA PRO A 75 -4.75 25.69 -5.54
C PRO A 75 -6.29 25.62 -5.54
N GLY A 76 -6.95 26.20 -6.56
CA GLY A 76 -8.42 26.15 -6.70
C GLY A 76 -8.98 24.84 -7.21
N GLY A 77 -8.11 23.87 -7.55
CA GLY A 77 -8.50 22.54 -8.00
C GLY A 77 -9.10 22.49 -9.40
N ARG A 78 -8.75 23.44 -10.29
CA ARG A 78 -9.15 23.35 -11.72
C ARG A 78 -8.24 22.41 -12.51
N LYS A 79 -7.02 22.23 -12.06
CA LYS A 79 -6.08 21.30 -12.63
C LYS A 79 -5.47 20.45 -11.51
N MET A 80 -5.74 19.16 -11.55
CA MET A 80 -5.30 18.20 -10.52
C MET A 80 -4.24 17.26 -11.06
N LYS A 81 -3.43 16.72 -10.16
CA LYS A 81 -2.64 15.52 -10.43
C LYS A 81 -3.37 14.33 -9.82
N ILE A 82 -3.47 13.25 -10.59
CA ILE A 82 -3.99 11.98 -10.12
C ILE A 82 -2.92 10.92 -10.38
N HIS A 83 -2.26 10.50 -9.29
CA HIS A 83 -1.10 9.62 -9.34
C HIS A 83 -1.16 8.59 -8.20
N PRO A 84 -2.07 7.60 -8.29
CA PRO A 84 -2.28 6.63 -7.23
C PRO A 84 -1.05 5.74 -7.02
N LYS A 85 -0.79 5.40 -5.76
CA LYS A 85 0.20 4.42 -5.35
C LYS A 85 -0.54 3.16 -4.92
N VAL A 86 -0.72 2.24 -5.83
CA VAL A 86 -1.46 1.00 -5.56
C VAL A 86 -0.68 0.07 -4.63
N ASN A 87 -1.40 -0.70 -3.82
CA ASN A 87 -0.83 -1.67 -2.91
C ASN A 87 -1.73 -2.92 -2.85
N ALA A 88 -1.13 -4.10 -2.98
CA ALA A 88 -1.88 -5.35 -3.07
C ALA A 88 -2.50 -5.79 -1.73
N GLU A 89 -1.89 -5.42 -0.60
CA GLU A 89 -2.43 -5.75 0.73
C GLU A 89 -3.70 -4.94 1.03
N LEU A 90 -3.70 -3.64 0.67
CA LEU A 90 -4.90 -2.81 0.75
C LEU A 90 -5.98 -3.24 -0.26
N GLY A 91 -5.57 -3.68 -1.44
CA GLY A 91 -6.43 -4.28 -2.46
C GLY A 91 -7.23 -3.28 -3.28
N TYR A 92 -7.77 -2.23 -2.70
CA TYR A 92 -8.53 -1.19 -3.39
C TYR A 92 -8.55 0.14 -2.63
N VAL A 93 -8.81 1.21 -3.38
CA VAL A 93 -9.14 2.55 -2.86
C VAL A 93 -10.29 3.11 -3.71
N ASP A 94 -11.21 3.80 -3.07
CA ASP A 94 -12.25 4.60 -3.74
C ASP A 94 -12.43 5.89 -2.95
N VAL A 95 -12.00 7.02 -3.55
CA VAL A 95 -11.96 8.32 -2.89
C VAL A 95 -12.56 9.37 -3.81
N SER A 96 -13.41 10.22 -3.25
CA SER A 96 -13.87 11.45 -3.89
C SER A 96 -13.45 12.67 -3.09
N TRP A 97 -13.13 13.76 -3.80
CA TRP A 97 -12.77 15.03 -3.20
C TRP A 97 -13.57 16.17 -3.80
N ASP A 98 -14.30 16.89 -2.95
CA ASP A 98 -15.05 18.07 -3.33
C ASP A 98 -14.14 19.31 -3.30
N SER A 99 -13.62 19.68 -4.48
CA SER A 99 -12.86 20.92 -4.64
C SER A 99 -13.76 22.13 -4.83
N ALA A 100 -13.18 23.34 -4.77
CA ALA A 100 -13.89 24.56 -5.12
C ALA A 100 -14.39 24.57 -6.58
N SER A 101 -13.78 23.75 -7.46
CA SER A 101 -14.12 23.66 -8.88
C SER A 101 -15.00 22.43 -9.23
N GLY A 102 -15.35 21.60 -8.26
CA GLY A 102 -16.18 20.44 -8.44
C GLY A 102 -15.59 19.17 -7.84
N ARG A 103 -16.30 18.05 -7.99
CA ARG A 103 -15.92 16.76 -7.42
C ARG A 103 -15.00 15.99 -8.35
N TYR A 104 -13.81 15.66 -7.82
CA TYR A 104 -12.91 14.67 -8.40
C TYR A 104 -13.13 13.30 -7.76
N GLN A 105 -12.87 12.24 -8.50
CA GLN A 105 -12.85 10.88 -7.99
C GLN A 105 -11.62 10.15 -8.51
N SER A 106 -11.01 9.36 -7.65
CA SER A 106 -9.96 8.40 -7.99
C SER A 106 -10.22 7.10 -7.27
N SER A 107 -10.33 6.03 -8.04
CA SER A 107 -10.44 4.69 -7.48
C SER A 107 -9.54 3.72 -8.22
N TRP A 108 -9.05 2.74 -7.47
CA TRP A 108 -8.33 1.62 -8.05
C TRP A 108 -8.64 0.31 -7.32
N LYS A 109 -8.47 -0.78 -8.03
CA LYS A 109 -8.62 -2.13 -7.50
C LYS A 109 -7.62 -3.05 -8.15
N ILE A 110 -7.00 -3.91 -7.33
CA ILE A 110 -6.18 -5.02 -7.80
C ILE A 110 -7.11 -6.18 -8.16
N LEU A 111 -6.96 -6.71 -9.36
CA LEU A 111 -7.70 -7.85 -9.87
C LEU A 111 -6.76 -9.06 -10.01
N ASP A 112 -7.37 -10.24 -10.18
CA ASP A 112 -6.62 -11.47 -10.45
C ASP A 112 -5.75 -11.34 -11.70
N GLY A 113 -4.64 -12.09 -11.74
CA GLY A 113 -3.71 -12.04 -12.86
C GLY A 113 -2.86 -10.78 -12.92
N ASN A 114 -2.50 -10.21 -11.79
CA ASN A 114 -1.60 -9.05 -11.68
C ASN A 114 -2.13 -7.79 -12.40
N LYS A 115 -3.47 -7.60 -12.42
CA LYS A 115 -4.11 -6.50 -13.13
C LYS A 115 -4.53 -5.38 -12.18
N ILE A 116 -4.43 -4.15 -12.69
CA ILE A 116 -4.91 -2.94 -12.02
C ILE A 116 -6.09 -2.39 -12.82
N GLN A 117 -7.22 -2.19 -12.15
CA GLN A 117 -8.34 -1.41 -12.67
C GLN A 117 -8.33 -0.03 -12.02
N LEU A 118 -8.42 1.02 -12.81
CA LEU A 118 -8.43 2.41 -12.37
C LEU A 118 -9.65 3.13 -12.94
N ARG A 119 -10.27 3.98 -12.13
CA ARG A 119 -11.36 4.86 -12.55
C ARG A 119 -11.12 6.26 -12.03
N PHE A 120 -11.35 7.24 -12.89
CA PHE A 120 -11.16 8.65 -12.58
C PHE A 120 -12.36 9.46 -13.01
N SER A 121 -12.72 10.48 -12.24
CA SER A 121 -13.72 11.48 -12.63
C SER A 121 -13.14 12.88 -12.47
N VAL A 122 -13.24 13.68 -13.54
CA VAL A 122 -12.79 15.07 -13.61
C VAL A 122 -14.01 15.96 -13.82
N PRO A 123 -14.28 16.95 -12.95
CA PRO A 123 -15.47 17.78 -13.02
C PRO A 123 -15.43 18.73 -14.22
N PHE A 124 -16.62 19.23 -14.61
CA PHE A 124 -16.78 20.13 -15.73
C PHE A 124 -15.92 21.41 -15.60
N GLY A 125 -15.26 21.78 -16.68
CA GLY A 125 -14.36 22.96 -16.71
C GLY A 125 -13.03 22.77 -16.00
N CYS A 126 -12.68 21.53 -15.67
CA CYS A 126 -11.43 21.17 -15.04
C CYS A 126 -10.61 20.20 -15.92
N GLU A 127 -9.35 20.05 -15.57
CA GLU A 127 -8.36 19.18 -16.21
C GLU A 127 -7.67 18.30 -15.17
N ALA A 128 -7.10 17.18 -15.60
CA ALA A 128 -6.22 16.37 -14.77
C ALA A 128 -5.01 15.84 -15.55
N GLU A 129 -3.90 15.73 -14.82
CA GLU A 129 -2.70 14.99 -15.20
C GLU A 129 -2.73 13.63 -14.52
N ILE A 130 -2.99 12.57 -15.27
CA ILE A 130 -3.14 11.22 -14.74
C ILE A 130 -1.89 10.40 -15.06
N SER A 131 -1.26 9.86 -14.03
CA SER A 131 -0.14 8.92 -14.18
C SER A 131 -0.55 7.54 -13.69
N LEU A 132 -0.40 6.55 -14.57
CA LEU A 132 -0.78 5.16 -14.28
C LEU A 132 0.38 4.43 -13.58
N PRO A 133 0.15 3.74 -12.45
CA PRO A 133 1.19 2.99 -11.76
C PRO A 133 1.54 1.70 -12.51
N TYR A 134 2.83 1.38 -12.62
CA TYR A 134 3.33 0.11 -13.16
C TYR A 134 2.80 -0.27 -14.54
N VAL A 135 2.50 0.71 -15.38
CA VAL A 135 1.94 0.53 -16.74
C VAL A 135 3.04 0.28 -17.76
N ALA A 136 2.79 -0.60 -18.72
CA ALA A 136 3.63 -0.76 -19.90
C ALA A 136 3.33 0.34 -20.95
N ASP A 137 4.34 0.79 -21.69
CA ASP A 137 4.15 1.82 -22.71
C ASP A 137 3.12 1.43 -23.78
N SER A 138 2.99 0.13 -24.10
CA SER A 138 2.00 -0.39 -25.04
C SER A 138 0.54 -0.12 -24.66
N VAL A 139 0.24 0.08 -23.37
CA VAL A 139 -1.12 0.42 -22.92
C VAL A 139 -1.57 1.78 -23.45
N TYR A 140 -0.63 2.73 -23.61
CA TYR A 140 -0.93 4.06 -24.15
C TYR A 140 -1.20 4.06 -25.67
N GLU A 141 -1.02 2.92 -26.33
CA GLU A 141 -1.32 2.76 -27.78
C GLU A 141 -2.81 2.46 -28.04
N GLU A 142 -3.60 2.16 -27.02
CA GLU A 142 -5.06 1.94 -27.10
C GLU A 142 -5.82 3.25 -27.36
N LYS A 143 -5.69 3.79 -28.57
CA LYS A 143 -6.24 5.12 -28.95
C LYS A 143 -7.77 5.23 -28.89
N GLU A 144 -8.48 4.13 -28.82
CA GLU A 144 -9.93 4.11 -28.62
C GLU A 144 -10.34 4.49 -27.19
N ASN A 145 -9.42 4.34 -26.21
CA ASN A 145 -9.68 4.76 -24.85
C ASN A 145 -9.48 6.28 -24.74
N PRO A 146 -10.51 7.05 -24.33
CA PRO A 146 -10.42 8.49 -24.20
C PRO A 146 -9.34 8.99 -23.25
N LEU A 147 -8.88 8.13 -22.31
CA LEU A 147 -7.76 8.43 -21.41
C LEU A 147 -6.45 8.65 -22.17
N PHE A 148 -6.26 8.02 -23.33
CA PHE A 148 -4.98 8.00 -24.08
C PHE A 148 -4.94 8.92 -25.30
N VAL A 149 -5.93 9.81 -25.45
CA VAL A 149 -5.97 10.77 -26.56
C VAL A 149 -4.81 11.77 -26.52
N ASN A 150 -4.43 12.20 -25.32
CA ASN A 150 -3.34 13.15 -25.12
C ASN A 150 -2.38 12.65 -24.04
N VAL A 151 -1.35 11.89 -24.47
CA VAL A 151 -0.32 11.35 -23.58
C VAL A 151 1.01 12.04 -23.87
N LYS A 152 1.67 12.55 -22.83
CA LYS A 152 3.01 13.14 -22.90
C LYS A 152 3.88 12.57 -21.80
N GLU A 153 4.99 11.96 -22.17
CA GLU A 153 5.97 11.40 -21.22
C GLU A 153 5.33 10.48 -20.16
N GLY A 154 4.38 9.62 -20.59
CA GLY A 154 3.67 8.70 -19.69
C GLY A 154 2.60 9.34 -18.80
N VAL A 155 2.25 10.61 -19.04
CA VAL A 155 1.18 11.33 -18.34
C VAL A 155 0.02 11.57 -19.28
N CYS A 156 -1.17 11.12 -18.89
CA CYS A 156 -2.42 11.38 -19.64
C CYS A 156 -2.96 12.75 -19.22
N LEU A 157 -3.10 13.64 -20.21
CA LEU A 157 -3.70 14.97 -20.01
C LEU A 157 -5.18 14.88 -20.41
N VAL A 158 -6.07 15.00 -19.46
CA VAL A 158 -7.53 14.80 -19.67
C VAL A 158 -8.33 16.01 -19.24
N GLU A 159 -9.42 16.23 -19.94
CA GLU A 159 -10.45 17.23 -19.62
C GLU A 159 -11.55 16.63 -18.72
N ALA A 160 -12.63 17.37 -18.53
CA ALA A 160 -13.80 16.89 -17.79
C ALA A 160 -14.35 15.58 -18.39
N GLY A 161 -14.60 14.60 -17.55
CA GLY A 161 -15.09 13.29 -17.98
C GLY A 161 -14.92 12.19 -16.95
N ASN A 162 -15.37 11.00 -17.33
CA ASN A 162 -15.15 9.77 -16.60
C ASN A 162 -14.25 8.85 -17.42
N TYR A 163 -13.22 8.32 -16.79
CA TYR A 163 -12.19 7.53 -17.42
C TYR A 163 -12.04 6.21 -16.69
N GLU A 164 -11.86 5.14 -17.44
CA GLU A 164 -11.58 3.81 -16.88
C GLU A 164 -10.51 3.12 -17.74
N VAL A 165 -9.62 2.39 -17.05
CA VAL A 165 -8.62 1.54 -17.70
C VAL A 165 -8.35 0.32 -16.85
N THR A 166 -8.08 -0.81 -17.50
CA THR A 166 -7.62 -2.03 -16.85
C THR A 166 -6.43 -2.57 -17.64
N TYR A 167 -5.33 -2.82 -16.97
CA TYR A 167 -4.11 -3.34 -17.59
C TYR A 167 -3.36 -4.27 -16.63
N GLU A 168 -2.48 -5.08 -17.18
CA GLU A 168 -1.55 -5.90 -16.42
C GLU A 168 -0.33 -5.06 -16.00
N ALA A 169 0.02 -5.13 -14.71
CA ALA A 169 1.18 -4.41 -14.19
C ALA A 169 2.49 -5.04 -14.67
N VAL A 170 3.48 -4.21 -15.02
CA VAL A 170 4.82 -4.67 -15.46
C VAL A 170 5.67 -5.22 -14.32
N VAL A 171 5.21 -5.10 -13.08
CA VAL A 171 5.86 -5.65 -11.90
C VAL A 171 4.86 -6.54 -11.13
N PRO A 172 5.31 -7.55 -10.39
CA PRO A 172 4.44 -8.29 -9.48
C PRO A 172 3.87 -7.33 -8.42
N LEU A 173 2.53 -7.24 -8.34
CA LEU A 173 1.85 -6.38 -7.36
C LEU A 173 1.84 -7.02 -5.98
N LYS A 174 1.70 -8.34 -5.91
CA LYS A 174 1.77 -9.12 -4.69
C LYS A 174 3.18 -9.69 -4.55
N LYS A 175 3.87 -9.39 -3.45
CA LYS A 175 5.10 -10.09 -3.12
C LYS A 175 4.79 -11.56 -2.93
N THR A 176 5.56 -12.42 -3.59
CA THR A 176 5.55 -13.86 -3.33
C THR A 176 6.83 -14.18 -2.57
N TYR A 177 6.68 -14.85 -1.44
CA TYR A 177 7.80 -15.24 -0.63
C TYR A 177 8.13 -16.71 -0.85
N SER A 178 9.42 -17.03 -0.86
CA SER A 178 9.94 -18.38 -1.03
C SER A 178 11.22 -18.56 -0.21
N VAL A 179 11.78 -19.75 -0.22
CA VAL A 179 13.11 -19.99 0.38
C VAL A 179 14.24 -19.21 -0.30
N ASP A 180 14.02 -18.71 -1.51
CA ASP A 180 14.96 -17.88 -2.26
C ASP A 180 14.81 -16.38 -1.97
N SER A 181 13.78 -15.98 -1.20
CA SER A 181 13.63 -14.60 -0.72
C SER A 181 14.71 -14.26 0.30
N THR A 182 15.17 -13.00 0.28
CA THR A 182 16.17 -12.54 1.27
C THR A 182 15.57 -12.52 2.67
N MET A 183 16.41 -12.69 3.68
CA MET A 183 15.98 -12.56 5.07
C MET A 183 15.44 -11.16 5.36
N GLU A 184 16.01 -10.11 4.76
CA GLU A 184 15.50 -8.75 4.88
C GLU A 184 14.05 -8.65 4.41
N ASP A 185 13.72 -9.18 3.22
CA ASP A 185 12.37 -9.22 2.67
C ASP A 185 11.41 -10.03 3.55
N LEU A 186 11.84 -11.20 4.00
CA LEU A 186 11.03 -12.07 4.87
C LEU A 186 10.77 -11.42 6.23
N MET A 187 11.79 -10.83 6.84
CA MET A 187 11.70 -10.20 8.16
C MET A 187 10.96 -8.86 8.12
N SER A 188 10.85 -8.21 6.95
CA SER A 188 10.04 -7.00 6.76
C SER A 188 8.53 -7.27 6.85
N ASN A 189 8.09 -8.53 6.68
CA ASN A 189 6.70 -8.92 6.85
C ASN A 189 6.48 -9.47 8.28
N PRO A 190 5.69 -8.80 9.15
CA PRO A 190 5.51 -9.20 10.54
C PRO A 190 4.95 -10.62 10.70
N LYS A 191 4.08 -11.06 9.79
CA LYS A 191 3.49 -12.41 9.84
C LYS A 191 4.53 -13.48 9.52
N ILE A 192 5.39 -13.24 8.51
CA ILE A 192 6.50 -14.13 8.16
C ILE A 192 7.55 -14.14 9.27
N ARG A 193 7.86 -12.96 9.84
CA ARG A 193 8.77 -12.88 10.99
C ARG A 193 8.27 -13.74 12.14
N GLY A 194 6.97 -13.65 12.48
CA GLY A 194 6.34 -14.49 13.51
C GLY A 194 6.40 -15.99 13.16
N PHE A 195 6.17 -16.35 11.90
CA PHE A 195 6.31 -17.72 11.43
C PHE A 195 7.76 -18.22 11.58
N LEU A 196 8.75 -17.47 11.11
CA LEU A 196 10.16 -17.83 11.22
C LEU A 196 10.61 -17.87 12.69
N ALA A 197 10.14 -16.96 13.54
CA ALA A 197 10.44 -16.95 14.97
C ALA A 197 9.93 -18.22 15.70
N SER A 198 8.91 -18.87 15.17
CA SER A 198 8.44 -20.18 15.68
C SER A 198 9.37 -21.34 15.34
N MET A 199 10.26 -21.17 14.36
CA MET A 199 11.16 -22.20 13.85
C MET A 199 12.62 -21.99 14.27
N MET A 200 13.03 -20.72 14.46
CA MET A 200 14.40 -20.34 14.76
C MET A 200 14.44 -19.05 15.59
N ASP A 201 15.54 -18.83 16.30
CA ASP A 201 15.74 -17.58 17.04
C ASP A 201 16.16 -16.46 16.07
N VAL A 202 15.16 -15.73 15.56
CA VAL A 202 15.38 -14.68 14.55
C VAL A 202 16.09 -13.45 15.12
N ASP A 203 16.03 -13.23 16.44
CA ASP A 203 16.64 -12.05 17.10
C ASP A 203 18.16 -12.27 17.35
N MET A 204 18.63 -13.50 17.22
CA MET A 204 20.04 -13.87 17.32
C MET A 204 20.76 -13.92 15.97
N LEU A 205 20.07 -13.62 14.88
CA LEU A 205 20.66 -13.62 13.54
C LEU A 205 21.63 -12.44 13.38
N PRO A 206 22.88 -12.67 12.90
CA PRO A 206 23.81 -11.59 12.62
C PRO A 206 23.38 -10.77 11.40
N ASP A 207 23.70 -9.48 11.37
CA ASP A 207 23.30 -8.55 10.32
C ASP A 207 23.64 -9.03 8.90
N ILE A 208 24.76 -9.74 8.75
CA ILE A 208 25.21 -10.23 7.44
C ILE A 208 24.22 -11.18 6.75
N VAL A 209 23.37 -11.88 7.50
CA VAL A 209 22.42 -12.83 6.91
C VAL A 209 21.20 -12.14 6.31
N TYR A 210 20.94 -10.87 6.60
CA TYR A 210 19.75 -10.17 6.08
C TYR A 210 19.79 -10.03 4.56
N GLU A 211 20.96 -9.92 3.94
CA GLU A 211 21.13 -9.90 2.49
C GLU A 211 21.11 -11.31 1.84
N MET A 212 21.15 -12.37 2.65
CA MET A 212 21.15 -13.75 2.18
C MET A 212 19.73 -14.29 2.00
N SER A 213 19.58 -15.28 1.10
CA SER A 213 18.31 -16.01 1.01
C SER A 213 18.08 -16.91 2.24
N LEU A 214 16.81 -17.22 2.54
CA LEU A 214 16.49 -18.20 3.60
C LEU A 214 17.18 -19.55 3.34
N ARG A 215 17.29 -19.94 2.07
CA ARG A 215 18.01 -21.14 1.64
C ARG A 215 19.47 -21.11 2.08
N ASP A 216 20.17 -20.01 1.82
CA ASP A 216 21.59 -19.88 2.16
C ASP A 216 21.80 -19.81 3.67
N VAL A 217 20.92 -19.12 4.38
CA VAL A 217 20.92 -19.07 5.85
C VAL A 217 20.70 -20.46 6.44
N ALA A 218 19.70 -21.20 5.94
CA ALA A 218 19.45 -22.57 6.38
C ALA A 218 20.67 -23.47 6.12
N LYS A 219 21.28 -23.37 4.97
CA LYS A 219 22.51 -24.12 4.64
C LYS A 219 23.66 -23.81 5.59
N MET A 220 23.78 -22.55 6.01
CA MET A 220 24.84 -22.10 6.93
C MET A 220 24.69 -22.66 8.36
N PHE A 221 23.44 -22.71 8.86
CA PHE A 221 23.17 -23.00 10.27
C PHE A 221 22.57 -24.39 10.52
N ALA A 222 21.84 -24.96 9.56
CA ALA A 222 21.07 -26.20 9.74
C ALA A 222 21.36 -27.29 8.69
N GLY A 223 22.06 -26.95 7.61
CA GLY A 223 22.32 -27.84 6.48
C GLY A 223 21.42 -27.57 5.27
N GLU A 224 21.59 -28.36 4.20
CA GLU A 224 20.81 -28.18 2.97
C GLU A 224 19.31 -28.52 3.21
N ILE A 225 18.44 -27.66 2.70
CA ILE A 225 16.99 -27.88 2.69
C ILE A 225 16.69 -28.99 1.67
N GLY A 226 16.13 -30.12 2.12
CA GLY A 226 15.70 -31.18 1.22
C GLY A 226 14.46 -30.81 0.41
N ASP A 227 14.23 -31.44 -0.74
CA ASP A 227 13.15 -31.12 -1.70
C ASP A 227 11.75 -31.06 -1.06
N GLU A 228 11.45 -31.95 -0.11
CA GLU A 228 10.16 -31.94 0.58
C GLU A 228 10.03 -30.76 1.57
N GLN A 229 11.10 -30.46 2.29
CA GLN A 229 11.13 -29.31 3.19
C GLN A 229 11.01 -28.00 2.42
N GLU A 230 11.67 -27.90 1.27
CA GLU A 230 11.57 -26.75 0.38
C GLU A 230 10.12 -26.54 -0.10
N LYS A 231 9.45 -27.59 -0.55
CA LYS A 231 8.04 -27.52 -0.95
C LYS A 231 7.13 -27.04 0.18
N MET A 232 7.35 -27.58 1.38
CA MET A 232 6.57 -27.20 2.56
C MET A 232 6.80 -25.71 2.95
N LEU A 233 8.06 -25.27 2.96
CA LEU A 233 8.41 -23.89 3.27
C LEU A 233 7.86 -22.92 2.22
N ASN A 234 8.02 -23.24 0.93
CA ASN A 234 7.48 -22.42 -0.15
C ASN A 234 5.95 -22.36 -0.12
N ALA A 235 5.27 -23.46 0.21
CA ALA A 235 3.83 -23.48 0.38
C ALA A 235 3.37 -22.64 1.59
N ALA A 236 4.13 -22.65 2.68
CA ALA A 236 3.84 -21.83 3.87
C ALA A 236 4.11 -20.34 3.61
N LEU A 237 5.28 -20.02 3.03
CA LEU A 237 5.67 -18.64 2.71
C LEU A 237 4.77 -18.02 1.64
N GLY A 238 4.30 -18.80 0.67
CA GLY A 238 3.39 -18.33 -0.37
C GLY A 238 1.96 -17.99 0.10
N GLN A 239 1.65 -18.25 1.38
CA GLN A 239 0.36 -17.88 1.98
C GLN A 239 0.34 -16.43 2.52
N PHE A 240 1.50 -15.83 2.69
CA PHE A 240 1.67 -14.47 3.18
C PHE A 240 1.76 -13.46 2.02
#